data_e0abf03c125aa595f76fc40c015564ff
#
_entry.id   e0abf03c125aa595f76fc40c015564ff
#
_cell.length_a   1.000
_cell.length_b   1.000
_cell.length_c   1.000
_cell.angle_alpha   90.00
_cell.angle_beta   90.00
_cell.angle_gamma   90.00
#
_symmetry.space_group_name_H-M   'P 1'
#
loop_
_entity.id
_entity.type
_entity.pdbx_description
1 polymer ?
#
loop_
_entity_poly.entity_id
_entity_poly.type
_entity_poly.pdbx_seq_one_letter_code
_entity_poly.pdbx_strand_id
1 'polypeptide(L)'
;MLPQSFLLVVAFAASAQASPVVAAGPAITPPPSALLAKRSTCTFSGSKGAASASASQKDCATIVLSSVAVPSGTTLDLSDLEDGTHVIFEGVTTFGYEEWDGPLLQIEGTDITIECANGGYIDAKGALWWDGEGGSGGKTKPKFFYAHDLTNSAINNFYVLNTPIQAISISGASGLTITNMTINNEAGNSLGKNTDGFDIGESSNVIITDSNVYNQDDCVAVNSGTSITVENTVCSGGHGLSIGSVGGRDDNTVETVKFLNNEVKNSVNGIRIKATEGDTGSITGVTYSGITLSDISGYGILIEQNYDGGDLDGGTPTSGIPITDLTIENISGSDAVESSGYNIVIVCGSDACSDWTWSDVTVTGGKSYGSCTNVPSGISC
;
A
#
# COMPACT_ATOMS: atom_id res chain seq x y z
N MET A 1 -78.02 34.38 41.35
CA MET A 1 -77.38 35.30 40.40
C MET A 1 -76.31 34.49 39.73
N LEU A 2 -76.58 33.97 38.50
CA LEU A 2 -75.66 33.20 37.68
C LEU A 2 -74.97 34.16 36.70
N PRO A 3 -73.64 34.05 36.41
CA PRO A 3 -73.04 34.75 35.31
C PRO A 3 -73.04 33.85 34.08
N GLN A 4 -73.45 34.49 33.00
CA GLN A 4 -73.51 33.91 31.63
C GLN A 4 -72.11 33.67 31.06
N SER A 5 -71.89 32.46 30.58
CA SER A 5 -70.68 32.10 29.79
C SER A 5 -70.87 32.52 28.33
N PHE A 6 -69.96 33.34 27.82
CA PHE A 6 -69.82 33.65 26.41
C PHE A 6 -69.03 32.57 25.71
N LEU A 7 -69.61 31.90 24.75
CA LEU A 7 -68.94 30.98 23.86
C LEU A 7 -68.36 31.79 22.68
N LEU A 8 -67.05 31.80 22.56
CA LEU A 8 -66.34 32.39 21.41
C LEU A 8 -66.15 31.28 20.35
N VAL A 9 -66.82 31.41 19.22
CA VAL A 9 -66.65 30.55 18.06
C VAL A 9 -65.50 31.10 17.22
N VAL A 10 -64.39 30.37 17.18
CA VAL A 10 -63.24 30.69 16.30
C VAL A 10 -63.43 29.90 15.00
N ALA A 11 -63.68 30.62 13.93
CA ALA A 11 -63.69 30.02 12.58
C ALA A 11 -62.29 29.87 12.06
N PHE A 12 -61.85 28.64 11.84
CA PHE A 12 -60.62 28.34 11.10
C PHE A 12 -60.87 28.43 9.57
N ALA A 13 -60.26 29.40 8.93
CA ALA A 13 -60.18 29.44 7.49
C ALA A 13 -59.05 28.52 7.04
N ALA A 14 -59.40 27.41 6.37
CA ALA A 14 -58.44 26.53 5.71
C ALA A 14 -57.91 27.18 4.42
N SER A 15 -56.68 27.63 4.41
CA SER A 15 -56.01 28.05 3.19
C SER A 15 -55.47 26.79 2.47
N ALA A 16 -56.03 26.44 1.34
CA ALA A 16 -55.51 25.43 0.44
C ALA A 16 -54.26 25.97 -0.25
N GLN A 17 -53.10 25.47 0.15
CA GLN A 17 -51.85 25.72 -0.59
C GLN A 17 -51.75 24.75 -1.75
N ALA A 18 -51.80 25.26 -2.97
CA ALA A 18 -51.49 24.47 -4.15
C ALA A 18 -50.01 24.15 -4.19
N SER A 19 -49.64 22.86 -4.11
CA SER A 19 -48.26 22.39 -4.34
C SER A 19 -47.89 22.63 -5.79
N PRO A 20 -46.69 23.15 -6.08
CA PRO A 20 -46.24 23.29 -7.46
C PRO A 20 -46.09 21.90 -8.10
N VAL A 21 -46.73 21.67 -9.22
CA VAL A 21 -46.50 20.52 -10.07
C VAL A 21 -45.11 20.68 -10.68
N VAL A 22 -44.15 19.89 -10.19
CA VAL A 22 -42.83 19.77 -10.82
C VAL A 22 -43.07 19.07 -12.17
N ALA A 23 -42.92 19.79 -13.28
CA ALA A 23 -42.94 19.19 -14.61
C ALA A 23 -41.82 18.12 -14.64
N ALA A 24 -42.18 16.87 -14.94
CA ALA A 24 -41.24 15.80 -15.19
C ALA A 24 -40.34 16.23 -16.36
N GLY A 25 -39.02 16.37 -16.08
CA GLY A 25 -38.05 16.59 -17.14
C GLY A 25 -38.10 15.43 -18.15
N PRO A 26 -37.59 15.65 -19.37
CA PRO A 26 -37.59 14.59 -20.38
C PRO A 26 -36.93 13.35 -19.81
N ALA A 27 -37.63 12.21 -19.87
CA ALA A 27 -37.05 10.93 -19.48
C ALA A 27 -35.77 10.70 -20.31
N ILE A 28 -34.62 10.68 -19.65
CA ILE A 28 -33.39 10.24 -20.28
C ILE A 28 -33.60 8.76 -20.53
N THR A 29 -33.93 8.41 -21.77
CA THR A 29 -33.90 7.02 -22.22
C THR A 29 -32.43 6.59 -22.08
N PRO A 30 -32.10 5.59 -21.23
CA PRO A 30 -30.76 5.07 -21.23
C PRO A 30 -30.43 4.64 -22.66
N PRO A 31 -29.19 4.85 -23.14
CA PRO A 31 -28.78 4.36 -24.45
C PRO A 31 -29.15 2.87 -24.50
N PRO A 32 -29.61 2.35 -25.66
CA PRO A 32 -29.93 0.94 -25.77
C PRO A 32 -28.69 0.22 -25.24
N SER A 33 -28.87 -0.62 -24.21
CA SER A 33 -27.81 -1.51 -23.72
C SER A 33 -27.33 -2.22 -24.97
N ALA A 34 -26.19 -1.79 -25.53
CA ALA A 34 -25.48 -2.59 -26.48
C ALA A 34 -25.44 -3.93 -25.80
N LEU A 35 -25.92 -4.98 -26.44
CA LEU A 35 -25.85 -6.33 -25.97
C LEU A 35 -24.36 -6.56 -25.72
N LEU A 36 -23.91 -6.32 -24.48
CA LEU A 36 -22.62 -6.75 -24.00
C LEU A 36 -22.66 -8.25 -24.24
N ALA A 37 -22.02 -8.69 -25.30
CA ALA A 37 -21.83 -10.10 -25.55
C ALA A 37 -21.33 -10.65 -24.22
N LYS A 38 -22.12 -11.56 -23.60
CA LYS A 38 -21.83 -12.04 -22.26
C LYS A 38 -20.51 -12.78 -22.35
N ARG A 39 -19.41 -12.11 -21.99
CA ARG A 39 -18.08 -12.72 -21.98
C ARG A 39 -18.14 -13.99 -21.12
N SER A 40 -17.38 -15.01 -21.48
CA SER A 40 -17.40 -16.30 -20.81
C SER A 40 -16.42 -16.36 -19.66
N THR A 41 -16.56 -17.39 -18.82
CA THR A 41 -15.49 -17.85 -17.94
C THR A 41 -14.51 -18.67 -18.76
N CYS A 42 -13.21 -18.32 -18.69
CA CYS A 42 -12.13 -19.03 -19.37
C CYS A 42 -11.19 -19.62 -18.31
N THR A 43 -10.81 -20.89 -18.48
CA THR A 43 -9.85 -21.54 -17.59
C THR A 43 -8.57 -21.88 -18.35
N PHE A 44 -7.44 -21.47 -17.79
CA PHE A 44 -6.11 -21.70 -18.35
C PHE A 44 -5.25 -22.48 -17.35
N SER A 45 -4.43 -23.42 -17.83
CA SER A 45 -3.64 -24.27 -16.94
C SER A 45 -2.32 -24.73 -17.54
N GLY A 46 -1.41 -25.17 -16.66
CA GLY A 46 -0.11 -25.73 -17.05
C GLY A 46 0.80 -24.73 -17.75
N SER A 47 1.78 -25.21 -18.50
CA SER A 47 2.85 -24.40 -19.10
C SER A 47 2.40 -23.49 -20.25
N LYS A 48 1.23 -23.71 -20.83
CA LYS A 48 0.66 -22.85 -21.88
C LYS A 48 -0.37 -21.86 -21.31
N GLY A 49 -0.71 -22.01 -20.04
CA GLY A 49 -1.78 -21.25 -19.40
C GLY A 49 -1.54 -19.74 -19.46
N ALA A 50 -0.34 -19.29 -19.15
CA ALA A 50 0.02 -17.87 -19.19
C ALA A 50 -0.18 -17.25 -20.59
N ALA A 51 0.45 -17.80 -21.61
CA ALA A 51 0.33 -17.30 -22.99
C ALA A 51 -1.10 -17.34 -23.52
N SER A 52 -1.87 -18.38 -23.15
CA SER A 52 -3.27 -18.50 -23.57
C SER A 52 -4.17 -17.50 -22.85
N ALA A 53 -3.93 -17.22 -21.56
CA ALA A 53 -4.66 -16.23 -20.80
C ALA A 53 -4.40 -14.82 -21.35
N SER A 54 -3.13 -14.45 -21.56
CA SER A 54 -2.75 -13.17 -22.17
C SER A 54 -3.38 -12.97 -23.56
N ALA A 55 -3.37 -14.01 -24.39
CA ALA A 55 -3.96 -13.92 -25.75
C ALA A 55 -5.50 -13.80 -25.75
N SER A 56 -6.18 -14.25 -24.73
CA SER A 56 -7.66 -14.30 -24.65
C SER A 56 -8.24 -13.38 -23.60
N GLN A 57 -7.44 -12.51 -22.99
CA GLN A 57 -7.86 -11.73 -21.81
C GLN A 57 -9.07 -10.84 -22.05
N LYS A 58 -9.27 -10.33 -23.28
CA LYS A 58 -10.46 -9.53 -23.64
C LYS A 58 -11.75 -10.34 -23.82
N ASP A 59 -11.63 -11.62 -24.11
CA ASP A 59 -12.79 -12.46 -24.42
C ASP A 59 -13.44 -13.04 -23.15
N CYS A 60 -12.77 -12.92 -21.99
CA CYS A 60 -13.16 -13.57 -20.75
C CYS A 60 -13.69 -12.55 -19.73
N ALA A 61 -14.91 -12.78 -19.20
CA ALA A 61 -15.40 -12.02 -18.06
C ALA A 61 -14.78 -12.51 -16.74
N THR A 62 -14.42 -13.80 -16.70
CA THR A 62 -13.69 -14.41 -15.60
C THR A 62 -12.53 -15.21 -16.18
N ILE A 63 -11.34 -14.94 -15.71
CA ILE A 63 -10.10 -15.66 -16.07
C ILE A 63 -9.72 -16.52 -14.87
N VAL A 64 -9.78 -17.85 -15.05
CA VAL A 64 -9.35 -18.80 -14.03
C VAL A 64 -7.97 -19.36 -14.42
N LEU A 65 -6.98 -19.07 -13.60
CA LEU A 65 -5.60 -19.53 -13.74
C LEU A 65 -5.39 -20.76 -12.84
N SER A 66 -5.66 -21.95 -13.38
CA SER A 66 -5.66 -23.19 -12.60
C SER A 66 -4.32 -23.92 -12.71
N SER A 67 -3.49 -23.83 -11.67
CA SER A 67 -2.15 -24.43 -11.61
C SER A 67 -1.29 -24.08 -12.84
N VAL A 68 -1.12 -22.79 -13.09
CA VAL A 68 -0.34 -22.28 -14.23
C VAL A 68 1.16 -22.34 -13.90
N ALA A 69 1.95 -22.84 -14.85
CA ALA A 69 3.41 -22.79 -14.80
C ALA A 69 3.91 -21.79 -15.86
N VAL A 70 4.24 -20.57 -15.43
CA VAL A 70 4.72 -19.51 -16.32
C VAL A 70 6.15 -19.84 -16.77
N PRO A 71 6.45 -19.87 -18.08
CA PRO A 71 7.79 -20.14 -18.56
C PRO A 71 8.84 -19.10 -18.10
N SER A 72 10.11 -19.50 -18.13
CA SER A 72 11.24 -18.59 -17.85
C SER A 72 11.23 -17.36 -18.75
N GLY A 73 11.61 -16.19 -18.23
CA GLY A 73 11.71 -14.94 -18.98
C GLY A 73 10.38 -14.45 -19.57
N THR A 74 9.26 -14.87 -18.99
CA THR A 74 7.93 -14.55 -19.50
C THR A 74 7.10 -13.90 -18.40
N THR A 75 6.46 -12.78 -18.69
CA THR A 75 5.42 -12.19 -17.85
C THR A 75 4.10 -12.94 -18.05
N LEU A 76 3.40 -13.25 -16.97
CA LEU A 76 1.97 -13.50 -17.03
C LEU A 76 1.30 -12.12 -17.17
N ASP A 77 1.04 -11.75 -18.41
CA ASP A 77 0.59 -10.41 -18.79
C ASP A 77 -0.93 -10.37 -18.96
N LEU A 78 -1.60 -9.63 -18.09
CA LEU A 78 -3.03 -9.32 -18.08
C LEU A 78 -3.23 -7.80 -18.02
N SER A 79 -2.48 -7.04 -18.82
CA SER A 79 -2.54 -5.58 -18.88
C SER A 79 -3.57 -5.02 -19.87
N ASP A 80 -4.29 -5.87 -20.59
CA ASP A 80 -5.27 -5.47 -21.60
C ASP A 80 -6.65 -6.10 -21.31
N LEU A 81 -7.02 -6.09 -20.01
CA LEU A 81 -8.30 -6.61 -19.55
C LEU A 81 -9.45 -5.67 -19.91
N GLU A 82 -10.60 -6.24 -20.20
CA GLU A 82 -11.84 -5.46 -20.27
C GLU A 82 -12.36 -5.12 -18.87
N ASP A 83 -13.02 -3.99 -18.76
CA ASP A 83 -13.60 -3.51 -17.49
C ASP A 83 -14.46 -4.58 -16.81
N GLY A 84 -14.33 -4.70 -15.49
CA GLY A 84 -15.09 -5.64 -14.67
C GLY A 84 -14.61 -7.10 -14.79
N THR A 85 -13.42 -7.36 -15.31
CA THR A 85 -12.88 -8.72 -15.39
C THR A 85 -12.51 -9.24 -14.01
N HIS A 86 -12.85 -10.51 -13.76
CA HIS A 86 -12.49 -11.23 -12.54
C HIS A 86 -11.35 -12.21 -12.82
N VAL A 87 -10.21 -12.06 -12.13
CA VAL A 87 -9.04 -12.93 -12.25
C VAL A 87 -8.92 -13.81 -11.01
N ILE A 88 -8.96 -15.12 -11.18
CA ILE A 88 -8.94 -16.11 -10.10
C ILE A 88 -7.73 -17.03 -10.27
N PHE A 89 -6.88 -17.08 -9.26
CA PHE A 89 -5.78 -18.04 -9.17
C PHE A 89 -6.23 -19.28 -8.38
N GLU A 90 -6.27 -20.44 -9.04
CA GLU A 90 -6.60 -21.73 -8.44
C GLU A 90 -5.38 -22.64 -8.38
N GLY A 91 -5.24 -23.39 -7.28
CA GLY A 91 -4.08 -24.27 -7.06
C GLY A 91 -2.79 -23.46 -7.01
N VAL A 92 -1.70 -23.97 -7.56
CA VAL A 92 -0.38 -23.33 -7.46
C VAL A 92 0.05 -22.73 -8.81
N THR A 93 0.22 -21.41 -8.84
CA THR A 93 0.88 -20.73 -9.96
C THR A 93 2.37 -20.59 -9.66
N THR A 94 3.23 -20.95 -10.62
CA THR A 94 4.69 -20.91 -10.47
C THR A 94 5.36 -20.20 -11.64
N PHE A 95 6.59 -19.72 -11.43
CA PHE A 95 7.40 -19.02 -12.44
C PHE A 95 8.72 -19.72 -12.69
N GLY A 96 9.12 -19.79 -13.96
CA GLY A 96 10.42 -20.31 -14.37
C GLY A 96 11.54 -19.29 -14.14
N TYR A 97 12.76 -19.78 -13.91
CA TYR A 97 13.94 -18.95 -13.66
C TYR A 97 14.55 -18.41 -14.94
N GLU A 98 14.75 -17.10 -14.97
CA GLU A 98 15.64 -16.39 -15.91
C GLU A 98 16.06 -15.06 -15.26
N GLU A 99 17.28 -14.59 -15.56
CA GLU A 99 17.76 -13.30 -15.09
C GLU A 99 17.33 -12.21 -16.09
N TRP A 100 16.35 -11.40 -15.70
CA TRP A 100 15.75 -10.34 -16.51
C TRP A 100 15.02 -9.31 -15.62
N ASP A 101 14.58 -8.20 -16.19
CA ASP A 101 14.02 -7.09 -15.41
C ASP A 101 12.58 -7.33 -14.91
N GLY A 102 11.86 -8.25 -15.52
CA GLY A 102 10.46 -8.55 -15.13
C GLY A 102 9.43 -7.62 -15.80
N PRO A 103 8.23 -7.51 -15.21
CA PRO A 103 7.77 -8.24 -14.03
C PRO A 103 7.41 -9.71 -14.31
N LEU A 104 7.22 -10.50 -13.24
CA LEU A 104 6.71 -11.86 -13.39
C LEU A 104 5.19 -11.87 -13.70
N LEU A 105 4.43 -10.99 -13.03
CA LEU A 105 2.99 -10.80 -13.18
C LEU A 105 2.70 -9.33 -13.45
N GLN A 106 1.79 -9.04 -14.39
CA GLN A 106 1.27 -7.69 -14.64
C GLN A 106 -0.24 -7.74 -14.82
N ILE A 107 -0.97 -6.87 -14.11
CA ILE A 107 -2.42 -6.73 -14.24
C ILE A 107 -2.77 -5.25 -14.18
N GLU A 108 -3.53 -4.79 -15.18
CA GLU A 108 -4.02 -3.43 -15.32
C GLU A 108 -5.51 -3.42 -15.68
N GLY A 109 -6.20 -2.30 -15.46
CA GLY A 109 -7.57 -2.10 -15.92
C GLY A 109 -8.51 -1.46 -14.90
N THR A 110 -9.77 -1.39 -15.26
CA THR A 110 -10.82 -0.74 -14.49
C THR A 110 -11.84 -1.76 -13.96
N ASP A 111 -12.26 -1.58 -12.70
CA ASP A 111 -13.22 -2.44 -12.02
C ASP A 111 -12.75 -3.92 -11.97
N ILE A 112 -11.44 -4.17 -11.91
CA ILE A 112 -10.84 -5.50 -11.90
C ILE A 112 -10.91 -6.09 -10.48
N THR A 113 -11.32 -7.37 -10.40
CA THR A 113 -11.23 -8.14 -9.16
C THR A 113 -10.20 -9.25 -9.32
N ILE A 114 -9.25 -9.34 -8.39
CA ILE A 114 -8.17 -10.33 -8.39
C ILE A 114 -8.24 -11.11 -7.09
N GLU A 115 -8.21 -12.44 -7.15
CA GLU A 115 -8.19 -13.25 -5.93
C GLU A 115 -7.49 -14.60 -6.11
N CYS A 116 -7.02 -15.17 -5.00
CA CYS A 116 -6.71 -16.58 -4.93
C CYS A 116 -7.96 -17.35 -4.44
N ALA A 117 -8.35 -18.38 -5.15
CA ALA A 117 -9.38 -19.32 -4.68
C ALA A 117 -8.91 -20.04 -3.41
N ASN A 118 -9.86 -20.57 -2.64
CA ASN A 118 -9.54 -21.25 -1.38
C ASN A 118 -8.49 -22.37 -1.58
N GLY A 119 -7.34 -22.22 -0.93
CA GLY A 119 -6.18 -23.11 -1.08
C GLY A 119 -5.30 -22.82 -2.30
N GLY A 120 -5.64 -21.83 -3.13
CA GLY A 120 -4.78 -21.35 -4.20
C GLY A 120 -3.69 -20.42 -3.66
N TYR A 121 -2.50 -20.45 -4.27
CA TYR A 121 -1.40 -19.55 -3.95
C TYR A 121 -0.42 -19.43 -5.12
N ILE A 122 0.45 -18.44 -5.02
CA ILE A 122 1.49 -18.21 -6.02
C ILE A 122 2.85 -18.45 -5.36
N ASP A 123 3.68 -19.29 -5.97
CA ASP A 123 5.08 -19.45 -5.59
C ASP A 123 5.96 -18.86 -6.68
N ALA A 124 6.46 -17.66 -6.42
CA ALA A 124 7.30 -16.92 -7.35
C ALA A 124 8.73 -17.49 -7.47
N LYS A 125 9.08 -18.53 -6.66
CA LYS A 125 10.38 -19.23 -6.73
C LYS A 125 11.60 -18.35 -6.45
N GLY A 126 11.47 -17.27 -5.69
CA GLY A 126 12.51 -16.29 -5.41
C GLY A 126 13.85 -16.85 -4.97
N ALA A 127 13.85 -18.01 -4.29
CA ALA A 127 15.08 -18.69 -3.89
C ALA A 127 16.04 -18.99 -5.07
N LEU A 128 15.56 -19.01 -6.30
CA LEU A 128 16.39 -19.18 -7.49
C LEU A 128 17.20 -17.91 -7.81
N TRP A 129 16.73 -16.74 -7.39
CA TRP A 129 17.36 -15.45 -7.63
C TRP A 129 18.14 -14.91 -6.41
N TRP A 130 17.78 -15.30 -5.19
CA TRP A 130 18.42 -14.75 -3.99
C TRP A 130 19.93 -15.08 -3.93
N ASP A 131 20.72 -14.05 -3.71
CA ASP A 131 22.19 -14.09 -3.68
C ASP A 131 22.81 -13.19 -2.60
N GLY A 132 21.96 -12.50 -1.82
CA GLY A 132 22.41 -11.57 -0.78
C GLY A 132 22.66 -10.15 -1.28
N GLU A 133 22.54 -9.88 -2.60
CA GLU A 133 22.85 -8.56 -3.18
C GLU A 133 21.58 -7.70 -3.43
N GLY A 134 20.40 -8.31 -3.47
CA GLY A 134 19.14 -7.61 -3.75
C GLY A 134 19.15 -6.95 -5.13
N GLY A 135 18.71 -5.69 -5.17
CA GLY A 135 18.74 -4.85 -6.37
C GLY A 135 20.07 -4.15 -6.61
N SER A 136 21.02 -4.23 -5.68
CA SER A 136 22.28 -3.49 -5.76
C SER A 136 23.36 -4.20 -6.57
N GLY A 137 23.09 -5.39 -7.10
CA GLY A 137 24.05 -6.16 -7.88
C GLY A 137 23.71 -7.65 -7.96
N GLY A 138 24.70 -8.47 -8.33
CA GLY A 138 24.53 -9.90 -8.51
C GLY A 138 23.60 -10.26 -9.66
N LYS A 139 22.70 -11.20 -9.42
CA LYS A 139 21.73 -11.64 -10.44
C LYS A 139 20.72 -10.55 -10.75
N THR A 140 20.32 -10.40 -12.02
CA THR A 140 19.15 -9.59 -12.39
C THR A 140 17.88 -10.28 -11.91
N LYS A 141 17.09 -9.58 -11.10
CA LYS A 141 15.93 -10.12 -10.40
C LYS A 141 14.65 -9.44 -10.86
N PRO A 142 13.67 -10.17 -11.41
CA PRO A 142 12.39 -9.56 -11.79
C PRO A 142 11.58 -9.15 -10.57
N LYS A 143 10.96 -7.97 -10.60
CA LYS A 143 9.88 -7.65 -9.67
C LYS A 143 8.74 -8.64 -9.85
N PHE A 144 8.03 -8.92 -8.76
CA PHE A 144 7.04 -9.98 -8.87
C PHE A 144 5.75 -9.48 -9.54
N PHE A 145 5.06 -8.51 -8.97
CA PHE A 145 3.74 -8.12 -9.48
C PHE A 145 3.65 -6.60 -9.73
N TYR A 146 3.39 -6.22 -10.96
CA TYR A 146 2.97 -4.88 -11.35
C TYR A 146 1.45 -4.78 -11.29
N ALA A 147 0.92 -4.25 -10.18
CA ALA A 147 -0.46 -3.85 -9.98
C ALA A 147 -0.57 -2.38 -10.40
N HIS A 148 -0.36 -2.14 -11.71
CA HIS A 148 -0.28 -0.80 -12.26
C HIS A 148 -1.60 -0.37 -12.91
N ASP A 149 -1.88 0.94 -12.94
CA ASP A 149 -3.05 1.53 -13.60
C ASP A 149 -4.39 0.85 -13.25
N LEU A 150 -4.48 0.29 -12.05
CA LEU A 150 -5.70 -0.32 -11.54
C LEU A 150 -6.65 0.76 -11.03
N THR A 151 -7.81 0.90 -11.69
CA THR A 151 -8.84 1.86 -11.31
C THR A 151 -10.06 1.16 -10.70
N ASN A 152 -10.57 1.64 -9.54
CA ASN A 152 -11.71 1.08 -8.81
C ASN A 152 -11.65 -0.45 -8.65
N SER A 153 -10.48 -0.98 -8.36
CA SER A 153 -10.18 -2.41 -8.42
C SER A 153 -9.92 -3.01 -7.05
N ALA A 154 -9.96 -4.33 -6.96
CA ALA A 154 -9.75 -5.04 -5.70
C ALA A 154 -8.84 -6.26 -5.86
N ILE A 155 -7.95 -6.48 -4.86
CA ILE A 155 -7.13 -7.68 -4.71
C ILE A 155 -7.49 -8.32 -3.38
N ASN A 156 -8.03 -9.54 -3.40
CA ASN A 156 -8.56 -10.18 -2.21
C ASN A 156 -7.95 -11.57 -1.97
N ASN A 157 -7.70 -11.91 -0.71
CA ASN A 157 -7.25 -13.25 -0.33
C ASN A 157 -6.03 -13.73 -1.13
N PHE A 158 -5.11 -12.83 -1.46
CA PHE A 158 -3.98 -13.11 -2.34
C PHE A 158 -2.80 -13.64 -1.51
N TYR A 159 -2.34 -14.85 -1.82
CA TYR A 159 -1.24 -15.46 -1.10
C TYR A 159 -0.06 -15.71 -2.04
N VAL A 160 1.08 -15.07 -1.73
CA VAL A 160 2.31 -15.18 -2.50
C VAL A 160 3.49 -15.62 -1.64
N LEU A 161 4.28 -16.53 -2.18
CA LEU A 161 5.51 -17.06 -1.59
C LEU A 161 6.73 -16.65 -2.42
N ASN A 162 7.81 -16.31 -1.73
CA ASN A 162 9.16 -16.28 -2.27
C ASN A 162 9.28 -15.39 -3.52
N THR A 163 9.07 -14.10 -3.38
CA THR A 163 9.30 -13.14 -4.47
C THR A 163 10.80 -12.94 -4.70
N PRO A 164 11.26 -12.81 -5.97
CA PRO A 164 12.70 -12.64 -6.24
C PRO A 164 13.29 -11.36 -5.66
N ILE A 165 12.52 -10.27 -5.72
CA ILE A 165 12.79 -8.94 -5.18
C ILE A 165 11.45 -8.32 -4.77
N GLN A 166 11.18 -7.04 -4.95
CA GLN A 166 9.91 -6.39 -4.55
C GLN A 166 8.68 -7.23 -4.94
N ALA A 167 7.75 -7.38 -3.98
CA ALA A 167 6.57 -8.21 -4.18
C ALA A 167 5.50 -7.48 -5.00
N ILE A 168 4.93 -6.40 -4.48
CA ILE A 168 3.83 -5.70 -5.15
C ILE A 168 4.25 -4.27 -5.46
N SER A 169 4.38 -3.94 -6.73
CA SER A 169 4.56 -2.56 -7.20
C SER A 169 3.20 -1.99 -7.60
N ILE A 170 2.76 -0.93 -6.92
CA ILE A 170 1.50 -0.22 -7.17
C ILE A 170 1.86 1.15 -7.74
N SER A 171 1.55 1.39 -9.01
CA SER A 171 1.81 2.66 -9.68
C SER A 171 0.62 3.05 -10.56
N GLY A 172 0.27 4.34 -10.60
CA GLY A 172 -0.87 4.82 -11.39
C GLY A 172 -2.25 4.33 -10.91
N ALA A 173 -2.34 3.67 -9.75
CA ALA A 173 -3.60 3.13 -9.25
C ALA A 173 -4.51 4.24 -8.68
N SER A 174 -5.82 4.08 -8.89
CA SER A 174 -6.83 4.99 -8.35
C SER A 174 -8.06 4.23 -7.82
N GLY A 175 -8.26 4.23 -6.51
CA GLY A 175 -9.35 3.46 -5.90
C GLY A 175 -9.06 1.96 -5.82
N LEU A 176 -7.83 1.57 -5.49
CA LEU A 176 -7.44 0.17 -5.31
C LEU A 176 -7.60 -0.25 -3.84
N THR A 177 -8.31 -1.36 -3.60
CA THR A 177 -8.40 -1.97 -2.28
C THR A 177 -7.74 -3.34 -2.27
N ILE A 178 -6.83 -3.57 -1.32
CA ILE A 178 -6.14 -4.85 -1.10
C ILE A 178 -6.55 -5.37 0.27
N THR A 179 -7.16 -6.56 0.31
CA THR A 179 -7.67 -7.13 1.55
C THR A 179 -7.19 -8.55 1.75
N ASN A 180 -6.75 -8.87 2.97
CA ASN A 180 -6.34 -10.22 3.36
C ASN A 180 -5.27 -10.82 2.43
N MET A 181 -4.22 -10.01 2.16
CA MET A 181 -3.06 -10.48 1.41
C MET A 181 -2.02 -11.07 2.36
N THR A 182 -1.39 -12.14 1.95
CA THR A 182 -0.20 -12.67 2.61
C THR A 182 0.97 -12.70 1.64
N ILE A 183 2.04 -12.00 2.00
CA ILE A 183 3.34 -12.03 1.32
C ILE A 183 4.31 -12.74 2.27
N ASN A 184 4.80 -13.91 1.87
CA ASN A 184 5.70 -14.70 2.70
C ASN A 184 7.04 -14.97 2.01
N ASN A 185 8.06 -14.24 2.42
CA ASN A 185 9.44 -14.36 1.98
C ASN A 185 10.37 -14.88 3.12
N GLU A 186 9.84 -15.49 4.17
CA GLU A 186 10.66 -15.98 5.30
C GLU A 186 11.79 -16.91 4.87
N ALA A 187 11.58 -17.69 3.80
CA ALA A 187 12.64 -18.54 3.24
C ALA A 187 13.85 -17.74 2.72
N GLY A 188 13.69 -16.42 2.51
CA GLY A 188 14.73 -15.48 2.09
C GLY A 188 15.61 -14.92 3.20
N ASN A 189 15.38 -15.23 4.47
CA ASN A 189 16.05 -14.60 5.61
C ASN A 189 17.61 -14.62 5.57
N SER A 190 18.21 -15.51 4.80
CA SER A 190 19.66 -15.56 4.65
C SER A 190 20.20 -14.82 3.42
N LEU A 191 19.44 -14.76 2.33
CA LEU A 191 19.92 -14.31 1.02
C LEU A 191 18.94 -13.37 0.29
N GLY A 192 17.69 -13.27 0.73
CA GLY A 192 16.72 -12.31 0.20
C GLY A 192 17.08 -10.89 0.66
N LYS A 193 17.00 -9.93 -0.23
CA LYS A 193 17.08 -8.49 0.03
C LYS A 193 16.18 -7.74 -0.91
N ASN A 194 15.75 -6.55 -0.56
CA ASN A 194 14.83 -5.72 -1.32
C ASN A 194 13.54 -6.48 -1.69
N THR A 195 13.07 -7.30 -0.77
CA THR A 195 11.82 -8.05 -0.92
C THR A 195 10.66 -7.26 -0.31
N ASP A 196 10.61 -5.97 -0.62
CA ASP A 196 9.58 -5.04 -0.17
C ASP A 196 8.19 -5.64 -0.38
N GLY A 197 7.30 -5.46 0.59
CA GLY A 197 5.94 -6.00 0.50
C GLY A 197 5.11 -5.22 -0.50
N PHE A 198 4.96 -3.93 -0.27
CA PHE A 198 4.20 -3.02 -1.12
C PHE A 198 5.00 -1.75 -1.39
N ASP A 199 5.30 -1.49 -2.65
CA ASP A 199 5.85 -0.22 -3.13
C ASP A 199 4.74 0.59 -3.80
N ILE A 200 4.43 1.77 -3.28
CA ILE A 200 3.33 2.61 -3.77
C ILE A 200 3.89 3.91 -4.32
N GLY A 201 3.62 4.20 -5.59
CA GLY A 201 3.97 5.46 -6.24
C GLY A 201 2.85 5.96 -7.16
N GLU A 202 2.77 7.26 -7.39
CA GLU A 202 1.88 7.89 -8.38
C GLU A 202 0.41 7.45 -8.26
N SER A 203 -0.04 7.11 -7.06
CA SER A 203 -1.33 6.46 -6.83
C SER A 203 -2.22 7.27 -5.90
N SER A 204 -3.53 7.04 -5.98
CA SER A 204 -4.51 7.71 -5.15
C SER A 204 -5.62 6.79 -4.65
N ASN A 205 -6.14 7.07 -3.44
CA ASN A 205 -7.23 6.29 -2.83
C ASN A 205 -6.90 4.79 -2.78
N VAL A 206 -5.72 4.44 -2.27
CA VAL A 206 -5.28 3.04 -2.08
C VAL A 206 -5.53 2.63 -0.64
N ILE A 207 -6.13 1.47 -0.44
CA ILE A 207 -6.36 0.86 0.88
C ILE A 207 -5.71 -0.52 0.90
N ILE A 208 -4.85 -0.76 1.90
CA ILE A 208 -4.31 -2.08 2.22
C ILE A 208 -4.77 -2.43 3.63
N THR A 209 -5.49 -3.53 3.77
CA THR A 209 -6.07 -3.91 5.06
C THR A 209 -5.96 -5.41 5.35
N ASP A 210 -5.93 -5.77 6.64
CA ASP A 210 -5.98 -7.15 7.13
C ASP A 210 -4.91 -8.07 6.49
N SER A 211 -3.71 -7.53 6.27
CA SER A 211 -2.67 -8.21 5.49
C SER A 211 -1.49 -8.65 6.36
N ASN A 212 -0.68 -9.59 5.86
CA ASN A 212 0.50 -10.09 6.53
C ASN A 212 1.70 -10.07 5.59
N VAL A 213 2.80 -9.46 6.03
CA VAL A 213 4.04 -9.36 5.27
C VAL A 213 5.20 -9.92 6.09
N TYR A 214 5.87 -10.91 5.54
CA TYR A 214 7.10 -11.50 6.06
C TYR A 214 8.18 -11.35 5.01
N ASN A 215 9.14 -10.44 5.22
CA ASN A 215 10.07 -10.03 4.18
C ASN A 215 11.44 -9.60 4.72
N GLN A 216 12.30 -9.04 3.88
CA GLN A 216 13.65 -8.60 4.21
C GLN A 216 13.93 -7.14 3.81
N ASP A 217 12.87 -6.34 3.59
CA ASP A 217 12.97 -4.90 3.33
C ASP A 217 11.68 -4.18 3.80
N ASP A 218 11.33 -3.02 3.25
CA ASP A 218 10.13 -2.31 3.69
C ASP A 218 8.88 -3.19 3.61
N CYS A 219 8.09 -3.22 4.67
CA CYS A 219 6.77 -3.85 4.64
C CYS A 219 5.85 -3.10 3.69
N VAL A 220 5.84 -1.79 3.82
CA VAL A 220 5.19 -0.84 2.92
C VAL A 220 6.13 0.33 2.71
N ALA A 221 6.34 0.73 1.46
CA ALA A 221 7.06 1.93 1.07
C ALA A 221 6.14 2.83 0.23
N VAL A 222 5.75 3.99 0.76
CA VAL A 222 4.99 4.99 0.00
C VAL A 222 5.96 6.03 -0.53
N ASN A 223 6.27 5.95 -1.83
CA ASN A 223 7.22 6.84 -2.49
C ASN A 223 6.58 8.14 -2.99
N SER A 224 5.32 8.08 -3.44
CA SER A 224 4.49 9.23 -3.81
C SER A 224 3.01 8.84 -3.85
N GLY A 225 2.13 9.84 -3.89
CA GLY A 225 0.69 9.63 -4.00
C GLY A 225 -0.13 10.28 -2.88
N THR A 226 -1.44 10.11 -2.96
CA THR A 226 -2.37 10.78 -2.05
C THR A 226 -3.50 9.86 -1.57
N SER A 227 -3.98 10.08 -0.35
CA SER A 227 -5.11 9.32 0.24
C SER A 227 -4.84 7.81 0.29
N ILE A 228 -3.71 7.42 0.87
CA ILE A 228 -3.30 6.03 1.04
C ILE A 228 -3.53 5.61 2.50
N THR A 229 -4.17 4.47 2.70
CA THR A 229 -4.40 3.91 4.04
C THR A 229 -3.87 2.48 4.12
N VAL A 230 -3.07 2.21 5.14
CA VAL A 230 -2.58 0.87 5.48
C VAL A 230 -3.06 0.57 6.91
N GLU A 231 -3.88 -0.44 7.07
CA GLU A 231 -4.45 -0.73 8.37
C GLU A 231 -4.52 -2.23 8.69
N ASN A 232 -4.51 -2.55 9.98
CA ASN A 232 -4.63 -3.92 10.48
C ASN A 232 -3.61 -4.89 9.82
N THR A 233 -2.42 -4.41 9.47
CA THR A 233 -1.39 -5.18 8.77
C THR A 233 -0.28 -5.58 9.74
N VAL A 234 0.16 -6.83 9.62
CA VAL A 234 1.30 -7.38 10.36
C VAL A 234 2.53 -7.37 9.46
N CYS A 235 3.58 -6.68 9.89
CA CYS A 235 4.89 -6.60 9.24
C CYS A 235 5.94 -7.37 10.06
N SER A 236 6.66 -8.28 9.47
CA SER A 236 7.68 -9.06 10.19
C SER A 236 8.92 -9.31 9.35
N GLY A 237 10.09 -9.13 9.91
CA GLY A 237 11.39 -9.48 9.33
C GLY A 237 12.07 -8.42 8.48
N GLY A 238 11.37 -7.33 8.15
CA GLY A 238 11.83 -6.32 7.19
C GLY A 238 12.28 -4.99 7.83
N HIS A 239 11.95 -3.89 7.15
CA HIS A 239 12.33 -2.52 7.54
C HIS A 239 11.14 -1.67 8.02
N GLY A 240 9.98 -2.28 8.29
CA GLY A 240 8.82 -1.62 8.90
C GLY A 240 7.94 -0.83 7.94
N LEU A 241 7.27 0.19 8.46
CA LEU A 241 6.31 1.03 7.75
C LEU A 241 6.98 2.33 7.30
N SER A 242 7.20 2.46 5.99
CA SER A 242 8.00 3.53 5.43
C SER A 242 7.20 4.52 4.57
N ILE A 243 7.46 5.80 4.77
CA ILE A 243 7.31 6.84 3.74
C ILE A 243 8.63 6.92 3.00
N GLY A 244 8.60 6.75 1.69
CA GLY A 244 9.79 6.95 0.85
C GLY A 244 10.56 5.65 0.49
N SER A 245 11.72 5.87 -0.13
CA SER A 245 12.35 7.18 -0.26
C SER A 245 11.53 8.14 -1.12
N VAL A 246 11.41 9.39 -0.66
CA VAL A 246 10.82 10.50 -1.43
C VAL A 246 11.97 11.32 -1.99
N GLY A 247 11.97 11.58 -3.28
CA GLY A 247 13.03 12.23 -4.04
C GLY A 247 13.50 11.39 -5.22
N GLY A 248 14.14 12.01 -6.22
CA GLY A 248 14.75 11.36 -7.37
C GLY A 248 13.79 10.74 -8.38
N ARG A 249 12.50 11.06 -8.32
CA ARG A 249 11.45 10.57 -9.22
C ARG A 249 10.75 11.74 -9.91
N ASP A 250 9.88 11.45 -10.88
CA ASP A 250 9.05 12.46 -11.56
C ASP A 250 7.98 13.02 -10.58
N ASP A 251 7.38 12.17 -9.75
CA ASP A 251 6.52 12.58 -8.63
C ASP A 251 7.20 12.29 -7.29
N ASN A 252 7.40 13.33 -6.49
CA ASN A 252 7.98 13.28 -5.15
C ASN A 252 7.04 13.88 -4.10
N THR A 253 5.73 13.71 -4.30
CA THR A 253 4.69 14.24 -3.42
C THR A 253 4.01 13.11 -2.67
N VAL A 254 4.04 13.16 -1.35
CA VAL A 254 3.29 12.26 -0.46
C VAL A 254 2.30 13.10 0.33
N GLU A 255 1.00 12.81 0.17
CA GLU A 255 -0.07 13.57 0.81
C GLU A 255 -1.14 12.65 1.41
N THR A 256 -1.53 12.91 2.66
CA THR A 256 -2.64 12.22 3.32
C THR A 256 -2.46 10.69 3.35
N VAL A 257 -1.38 10.24 3.99
CA VAL A 257 -1.10 8.81 4.18
C VAL A 257 -1.36 8.40 5.63
N LYS A 258 -2.03 7.27 5.82
CA LYS A 258 -2.38 6.77 7.15
C LYS A 258 -1.93 5.33 7.36
N PHE A 259 -1.19 5.10 8.43
CA PHE A 259 -0.88 3.79 8.96
C PHE A 259 -1.64 3.61 10.27
N LEU A 260 -2.64 2.72 10.29
CA LEU A 260 -3.57 2.59 11.40
C LEU A 260 -3.61 1.16 11.96
N ASN A 261 -3.42 1.01 13.27
CA ASN A 261 -3.56 -0.27 13.97
C ASN A 261 -2.68 -1.40 13.37
N ASN A 262 -1.46 -1.09 12.97
CA ASN A 262 -0.53 -2.07 12.42
C ASN A 262 0.42 -2.62 13.49
N GLU A 263 0.91 -3.84 13.28
CA GLU A 263 1.94 -4.48 14.10
C GLU A 263 3.24 -4.59 13.29
N VAL A 264 4.37 -4.12 13.86
CA VAL A 264 5.71 -4.30 13.30
C VAL A 264 6.56 -5.06 14.29
N LYS A 265 7.10 -6.20 13.86
CA LYS A 265 7.89 -7.07 14.73
C LYS A 265 9.05 -7.74 14.02
N ASN A 266 10.06 -8.15 14.79
CA ASN A 266 11.27 -8.79 14.26
C ASN A 266 11.87 -8.00 13.08
N SER A 267 11.86 -6.69 13.15
CA SER A 267 12.16 -5.78 12.05
C SER A 267 13.41 -4.94 12.35
N VAL A 268 14.06 -4.45 11.32
CA VAL A 268 15.14 -3.47 11.51
C VAL A 268 14.59 -2.15 11.99
N ASN A 269 13.52 -1.65 11.35
CA ASN A 269 12.85 -0.41 11.73
C ASN A 269 11.37 -0.65 12.08
N GLY A 270 10.82 0.19 12.93
CA GLY A 270 9.39 0.23 13.20
C GLY A 270 8.68 1.18 12.24
N ILE A 271 8.86 2.48 12.43
CA ILE A 271 8.33 3.57 11.62
C ILE A 271 9.51 4.28 10.96
N ARG A 272 9.41 4.54 9.66
CA ARG A 272 10.48 5.22 8.93
C ARG A 272 9.95 6.27 7.94
N ILE A 273 10.60 7.44 7.91
CA ILE A 273 10.39 8.46 6.87
C ILE A 273 11.76 8.79 6.25
N LYS A 274 11.88 8.56 4.95
CA LYS A 274 13.11 8.70 4.16
C LYS A 274 12.94 9.81 3.13
N ALA A 275 13.47 11.01 3.39
CA ALA A 275 13.56 12.09 2.41
C ALA A 275 14.99 12.17 1.86
N THR A 276 15.13 12.07 0.54
CA THR A 276 16.43 11.98 -0.13
C THR A 276 17.21 13.29 -0.01
N GLU A 277 18.49 13.19 0.37
CA GLU A 277 19.37 14.35 0.50
C GLU A 277 19.52 15.09 -0.83
N GLY A 278 19.35 16.40 -0.78
CA GLY A 278 19.53 17.28 -1.95
C GLY A 278 18.37 17.32 -2.96
N ASP A 279 17.40 16.44 -2.83
CA ASP A 279 16.24 16.41 -3.71
C ASP A 279 15.13 17.39 -3.27
N THR A 280 14.09 17.47 -4.10
CA THR A 280 12.91 18.29 -3.86
C THR A 280 11.62 17.49 -3.93
N GLY A 281 10.65 17.87 -3.12
CA GLY A 281 9.35 17.19 -3.01
C GLY A 281 8.57 17.69 -1.81
N SER A 282 7.62 16.89 -1.32
CA SER A 282 6.88 17.20 -0.10
C SER A 282 6.31 15.95 0.56
N ILE A 283 6.27 15.93 1.89
CA ILE A 283 5.61 14.93 2.71
C ILE A 283 4.68 15.68 3.65
N THR A 284 3.36 15.49 3.50
CA THR A 284 2.37 16.22 4.30
C THR A 284 1.17 15.36 4.69
N GLY A 285 0.60 15.60 5.87
CA GLY A 285 -0.61 14.91 6.33
C GLY A 285 -0.41 13.41 6.58
N VAL A 286 0.77 12.99 7.03
CA VAL A 286 1.06 11.59 7.35
C VAL A 286 0.65 11.28 8.78
N THR A 287 -0.04 10.18 8.97
CA THR A 287 -0.49 9.71 10.29
C THR A 287 -0.01 8.28 10.56
N TYR A 288 0.65 8.07 11.69
CA TYR A 288 0.88 6.77 12.29
C TYR A 288 0.09 6.72 13.60
N SER A 289 -0.90 5.85 13.70
CA SER A 289 -1.76 5.74 14.89
C SER A 289 -2.07 4.30 15.25
N GLY A 290 -1.95 3.94 16.52
CA GLY A 290 -2.22 2.58 16.98
C GLY A 290 -1.18 1.56 16.54
N ILE A 291 0.10 1.95 16.37
CA ILE A 291 1.14 1.03 15.93
C ILE A 291 1.75 0.29 17.14
N THR A 292 1.84 -1.02 17.02
CA THR A 292 2.53 -1.87 18.02
C THR A 292 3.90 -2.29 17.47
N LEU A 293 4.96 -2.06 18.25
CA LEU A 293 6.34 -2.41 17.91
C LEU A 293 6.86 -3.49 18.86
N SER A 294 7.59 -4.48 18.33
CA SER A 294 8.35 -5.45 19.12
C SER A 294 9.56 -6.00 18.36
N ASP A 295 10.61 -6.32 19.08
CA ASP A 295 11.84 -6.93 18.52
C ASP A 295 12.41 -6.12 17.33
N ILE A 296 12.63 -4.82 17.55
CA ILE A 296 13.20 -3.87 16.56
C ILE A 296 14.71 -3.79 16.78
N SER A 297 15.49 -4.17 15.78
CA SER A 297 16.94 -4.27 15.93
C SER A 297 17.69 -2.96 15.65
N GLY A 298 17.13 -2.06 14.84
CA GLY A 298 17.76 -0.79 14.43
C GLY A 298 17.07 0.42 15.06
N TYR A 299 15.99 0.87 14.49
CA TYR A 299 15.32 2.12 14.90
C TYR A 299 13.84 1.90 15.18
N GLY A 300 13.38 2.27 16.37
CA GLY A 300 11.96 2.25 16.68
C GLY A 300 11.17 3.25 15.82
N ILE A 301 11.64 4.50 15.78
CA ILE A 301 11.16 5.56 14.88
C ILE A 301 12.37 6.25 14.28
N LEU A 302 12.45 6.31 12.94
CA LEU A 302 13.49 7.01 12.20
C LEU A 302 12.86 7.98 11.20
N ILE A 303 13.14 9.27 11.37
CA ILE A 303 12.72 10.33 10.46
C ILE A 303 13.96 11.06 9.98
N GLU A 304 14.26 11.02 8.70
CA GLU A 304 15.53 11.50 8.14
C GLU A 304 15.33 12.27 6.83
N GLN A 305 16.00 13.41 6.71
CA GLN A 305 16.10 14.22 5.49
C GLN A 305 17.53 14.26 4.92
N ASN A 306 18.30 13.24 5.22
CA ASN A 306 19.65 12.99 4.69
C ASN A 306 19.76 11.55 4.16
N TYR A 307 18.65 10.98 3.68
CA TYR A 307 18.66 9.63 3.12
C TYR A 307 19.43 9.59 1.79
N ASP A 308 20.36 8.67 1.66
CA ASP A 308 21.21 8.47 0.46
C ASP A 308 21.20 7.03 -0.08
N GLY A 309 20.30 6.20 0.42
CA GLY A 309 20.14 4.79 0.03
C GLY A 309 20.56 3.77 1.08
N GLY A 310 21.10 4.25 2.23
CA GLY A 310 21.52 3.40 3.34
C GLY A 310 20.69 3.60 4.61
N ASP A 311 21.21 3.09 5.71
CA ASP A 311 20.79 3.51 7.04
C ASP A 311 21.37 4.89 7.34
N LEU A 312 20.93 5.53 8.41
CA LEU A 312 21.39 6.84 8.86
C LEU A 312 22.93 6.92 8.88
N ASP A 313 23.54 7.57 7.92
CA ASP A 313 24.99 7.59 7.70
C ASP A 313 25.70 8.87 8.16
N GLY A 314 24.93 9.84 8.64
CA GLY A 314 25.45 11.11 9.13
C GLY A 314 25.65 12.20 8.07
N GLY A 315 25.08 12.05 6.89
CA GLY A 315 24.98 13.14 5.89
C GLY A 315 24.27 14.36 6.46
N THR A 316 24.39 15.49 5.76
CA THR A 316 23.75 16.74 6.20
C THR A 316 22.29 16.75 5.77
N PRO A 317 21.32 16.85 6.70
CA PRO A 317 19.92 16.89 6.32
C PRO A 317 19.61 18.14 5.49
N THR A 318 18.81 17.98 4.44
CA THR A 318 18.42 19.05 3.53
C THR A 318 16.95 19.42 3.66
N SER A 319 16.58 20.62 3.23
CA SER A 319 15.23 21.17 3.42
C SER A 319 14.36 21.08 2.16
N GLY A 320 14.84 20.41 1.10
CA GLY A 320 14.16 20.39 -0.19
C GLY A 320 12.87 19.54 -0.20
N ILE A 321 12.70 18.65 0.79
CA ILE A 321 11.49 17.81 0.95
C ILE A 321 10.93 18.06 2.36
N PRO A 322 10.16 19.13 2.59
CA PRO A 322 9.59 19.41 3.90
C PRO A 322 8.64 18.29 4.37
N ILE A 323 8.67 18.04 5.69
CA ILE A 323 7.79 17.07 6.38
C ILE A 323 6.87 17.87 7.30
N THR A 324 5.63 18.05 6.87
CA THR A 324 4.65 18.90 7.57
C THR A 324 3.38 18.12 7.92
N ASP A 325 2.66 18.57 8.94
CA ASP A 325 1.41 17.96 9.37
C ASP A 325 1.56 16.43 9.61
N LEU A 326 2.65 16.04 10.29
CA LEU A 326 2.91 14.67 10.69
C LEU A 326 2.24 14.37 12.03
N THR A 327 1.45 13.32 12.10
CA THR A 327 0.85 12.82 13.33
C THR A 327 1.45 11.46 13.70
N ILE A 328 2.04 11.35 14.88
CA ILE A 328 2.48 10.09 15.47
C ILE A 328 1.83 9.98 16.84
N GLU A 329 0.92 9.02 16.97
CA GLU A 329 0.13 8.87 18.19
C GLU A 329 -0.19 7.41 18.52
N ASN A 330 -0.40 7.12 19.80
CA ASN A 330 -0.76 5.79 20.26
C ASN A 330 0.23 4.71 19.79
N ILE A 331 1.55 4.96 19.92
CA ILE A 331 2.60 4.01 19.57
C ILE A 331 2.98 3.21 20.82
N SER A 332 2.85 1.88 20.73
CA SER A 332 3.15 0.95 21.79
C SER A 332 4.39 0.12 21.47
N GLY A 333 5.51 0.46 22.09
CA GLY A 333 6.81 -0.17 21.89
C GLY A 333 7.66 -0.16 23.17
N SER A 334 7.07 -0.56 24.31
CA SER A 334 7.80 -0.72 25.58
C SER A 334 8.78 -1.89 25.47
N ASP A 335 10.07 -1.63 25.72
CA ASP A 335 11.17 -2.58 25.53
C ASP A 335 11.23 -3.23 24.14
N ALA A 336 10.68 -2.53 23.14
CA ALA A 336 10.56 -3.04 21.78
C ALA A 336 11.85 -2.96 20.97
N VAL A 337 12.75 -2.02 21.32
CA VAL A 337 14.00 -1.82 20.58
C VAL A 337 15.13 -2.57 21.28
N GLU A 338 15.93 -3.29 20.52
CA GLU A 338 17.11 -3.98 21.05
C GLU A 338 18.11 -2.98 21.65
N SER A 339 18.89 -3.42 22.64
CA SER A 339 19.84 -2.55 23.36
C SER A 339 20.94 -1.94 22.47
N SER A 340 21.17 -2.46 21.27
CA SER A 340 22.09 -1.93 20.25
C SER A 340 21.44 -0.83 19.39
N GLY A 341 20.12 -0.87 19.22
CA GLY A 341 19.35 0.05 18.41
C GLY A 341 19.05 1.39 19.07
N TYR A 342 18.31 2.24 18.38
CA TYR A 342 17.89 3.55 18.85
C TYR A 342 16.37 3.64 18.94
N ASN A 343 15.88 4.20 20.03
CA ASN A 343 14.44 4.32 20.24
C ASN A 343 13.79 5.26 19.23
N ILE A 344 14.27 6.50 19.17
CA ILE A 344 13.75 7.54 18.28
C ILE A 344 14.92 8.33 17.70
N VAL A 345 14.91 8.53 16.39
CA VAL A 345 15.89 9.35 15.66
C VAL A 345 15.16 10.31 14.74
N ILE A 346 15.46 11.60 14.87
CA ILE A 346 14.88 12.66 14.04
C ILE A 346 16.02 13.54 13.54
N VAL A 347 16.19 13.58 12.21
CA VAL A 347 17.23 14.35 11.53
C VAL A 347 16.58 15.19 10.44
N CYS A 348 16.20 16.41 10.80
CA CYS A 348 15.52 17.37 9.93
C CYS A 348 16.48 18.42 9.37
N GLY A 349 16.23 18.87 8.14
CA GLY A 349 16.81 20.08 7.58
C GLY A 349 16.31 21.34 8.31
N SER A 350 16.95 22.47 8.06
CA SER A 350 16.55 23.73 8.70
C SER A 350 15.12 24.12 8.28
N ASP A 351 14.24 24.34 9.26
CA ASP A 351 12.85 24.78 9.08
C ASP A 351 12.00 23.84 8.18
N ALA A 352 12.41 22.59 8.01
CA ALA A 352 11.78 21.63 7.10
C ALA A 352 10.81 20.66 7.78
N CYS A 353 10.77 20.61 9.11
CA CYS A 353 9.87 19.78 9.90
C CYS A 353 8.99 20.69 10.76
N SER A 354 7.67 20.72 10.49
CA SER A 354 6.74 21.59 11.22
C SER A 354 5.34 21.01 11.34
N ASP A 355 4.55 21.56 12.26
CA ASP A 355 3.15 21.24 12.47
C ASP A 355 2.92 19.76 12.81
N TRP A 356 3.79 19.19 13.67
CA TRP A 356 3.69 17.81 14.08
C TRP A 356 2.84 17.63 15.34
N THR A 357 2.02 16.60 15.33
CA THR A 357 1.30 16.09 16.51
C THR A 357 2.02 14.85 17.03
N TRP A 358 2.32 14.84 18.34
CA TRP A 358 3.05 13.76 18.98
C TRP A 358 2.42 13.46 20.35
N SER A 359 1.73 12.32 20.48
CA SER A 359 1.03 11.97 21.71
C SER A 359 1.02 10.47 21.96
N ASP A 360 1.10 10.08 23.22
CA ASP A 360 1.03 8.68 23.65
C ASP A 360 2.02 7.76 22.89
N VAL A 361 3.26 8.24 22.74
CA VAL A 361 4.35 7.51 22.07
C VAL A 361 5.26 6.89 23.13
N THR A 362 5.30 5.57 23.18
CA THR A 362 6.18 4.79 24.04
C THR A 362 7.05 3.90 23.16
N VAL A 363 8.34 4.24 23.04
CA VAL A 363 9.33 3.45 22.32
C VAL A 363 10.60 3.38 23.18
N THR A 364 10.90 2.21 23.72
CA THR A 364 12.00 1.99 24.69
C THR A 364 12.74 0.68 24.42
N GLY A 365 13.81 0.42 25.21
CA GLY A 365 14.68 -0.75 25.10
C GLY A 365 16.04 -0.43 24.51
N GLY A 366 16.06 0.42 23.49
CA GLY A 366 17.29 0.87 22.83
C GLY A 366 17.94 2.10 23.47
N LYS A 367 18.83 2.72 22.73
CA LYS A 367 19.58 3.93 23.09
C LYS A 367 18.81 5.20 22.72
N SER A 368 19.13 6.30 23.40
CA SER A 368 18.81 7.64 22.90
C SER A 368 19.84 8.05 21.84
N TYR A 369 19.39 8.70 20.77
CA TYR A 369 20.28 9.23 19.74
C TYR A 369 20.68 10.66 20.08
N GLY A 370 21.97 10.87 20.36
CA GLY A 370 22.48 12.15 20.87
C GLY A 370 22.63 13.28 19.84
N SER A 371 22.33 13.02 18.56
CA SER A 371 22.58 13.95 17.43
C SER A 371 21.34 14.28 16.62
N CYS A 372 20.16 14.24 17.23
CA CYS A 372 18.94 14.71 16.57
C CYS A 372 19.03 16.21 16.24
N THR A 373 18.54 16.59 15.06
CA THR A 373 18.65 17.96 14.53
C THR A 373 17.31 18.53 14.13
N ASN A 374 17.10 19.83 14.40
CA ASN A 374 15.92 20.60 14.02
C ASN A 374 14.60 19.91 14.39
N VAL A 375 14.58 19.23 15.54
CA VAL A 375 13.38 18.54 16.06
C VAL A 375 12.29 19.56 16.40
N PRO A 376 11.06 19.41 15.95
CA PRO A 376 9.97 20.30 16.30
C PRO A 376 9.74 20.39 17.82
N SER A 377 9.28 21.56 18.28
CA SER A 377 9.10 21.82 19.70
C SER A 377 8.11 20.84 20.36
N GLY A 378 8.47 20.36 21.55
CA GLY A 378 7.62 19.45 22.34
C GLY A 378 7.83 17.95 22.00
N ILE A 379 8.72 17.62 21.08
CA ILE A 379 9.07 16.25 20.72
C ILE A 379 10.43 15.90 21.31
N SER A 380 10.53 14.72 21.88
CA SER A 380 11.77 14.17 22.43
C SER A 380 12.35 13.10 21.50
N CYS A 381 13.65 13.11 21.41
CA CYS A 381 14.42 12.18 20.61
C CYS A 381 15.36 11.34 21.52
#